data_51d6702a80f999b5ff4f7643cbb1244e
#
_entry.id   51d6702a80f999b5ff4f7643cbb1244e
#
_cell.length_a   1.000
_cell.length_b   1.000
_cell.length_c   1.000
_cell.angle_alpha   90.00
_cell.angle_beta   90.00
_cell.angle_gamma   90.00
#
_symmetry.space_group_name_H-M   'P 1'
#
loop_
_entity.id
_entity.type
_entity.pdbx_description
1 polymer ?
#
loop_
_entity_poly.entity_id
_entity_poly.type
_entity_poly.pdbx_seq_one_letter_code
_entity_poly.pdbx_strand_id
1 'polypeptide(L)'
;MDGLAFSVSVHGHRPVVVRLLGELDLAAAPRLQSALAGLDGDVELDCSGLQFIDAAGLAALLEAQKACAAGGWRLVLVDPGPAVDRLLRLVELDTVLLIRRNGRAS
;
A
#
# COMPACT_ATOMS: atom_id res chain seq x y z
N MET A 1 4.53 11.71 -21.32
CA MET A 1 4.44 11.47 -20.53
C MET A 1 3.86 10.64 -20.11
N ASP A 2 3.90 10.14 -19.67
CA ASP A 2 3.66 9.27 -19.48
C ASP A 2 3.28 8.74 -18.40
N GLY A 3 2.82 8.06 -17.91
CA GLY A 3 2.36 7.45 -16.78
C GLY A 3 2.01 8.41 -15.70
N LEU A 4 1.33 7.94 -14.72
CA LEU A 4 1.00 8.76 -13.59
C LEU A 4 2.15 8.76 -12.62
N ALA A 5 2.58 9.93 -12.25
CA ALA A 5 3.61 10.04 -11.23
C ALA A 5 3.12 9.41 -9.94
N PHE A 6 4.03 8.80 -9.22
CA PHE A 6 3.72 8.28 -7.91
C PHE A 6 3.85 9.37 -6.86
N SER A 7 2.91 9.43 -5.95
CA SER A 7 3.08 10.28 -4.79
C SER A 7 2.66 9.54 -3.53
N VAL A 8 3.30 9.89 -2.43
CA VAL A 8 3.04 9.30 -1.14
C VAL A 8 3.00 10.42 -0.11
N SER A 9 1.98 10.42 0.74
CA SER A 9 1.87 11.42 1.79
C SER A 9 1.47 10.73 3.09
N VAL A 10 1.90 11.29 4.22
CA VAL A 10 1.72 10.69 5.53
C VAL A 10 0.89 11.62 6.38
N HIS A 11 -0.13 11.08 7.03
CA HIS A 11 -1.09 11.86 7.80
C HIS A 11 -1.41 11.18 9.11
N GLY A 12 -1.59 11.96 10.15
CA GLY A 12 -2.09 11.46 11.43
C GLY A 12 -1.08 10.66 12.23
N HIS A 13 -1.55 10.06 13.30
CA HIS A 13 -0.69 9.32 14.22
C HIS A 13 -1.24 7.96 14.64
N ARG A 14 -2.55 7.80 14.74
CA ARG A 14 -3.12 6.59 15.36
C ARG A 14 -4.44 6.23 14.73
N PRO A 15 -4.42 5.57 13.64
CA PRO A 15 -3.26 5.07 12.92
C PRO A 15 -2.64 6.15 12.04
N VAL A 16 -1.42 5.91 11.63
CA VAL A 16 -0.81 6.72 10.58
C VAL A 16 -1.47 6.33 9.27
N VAL A 17 -1.92 7.31 8.52
CA VAL A 17 -2.50 7.05 7.21
C VAL A 17 -1.49 7.47 6.16
N VAL A 18 -1.12 6.54 5.31
CA VAL A 18 -0.19 6.79 4.20
C VAL A 18 -0.99 6.69 2.92
N ARG A 19 -1.12 7.79 2.22
CA ARG A 19 -1.92 7.84 0.99
C ARG A 19 -1.02 7.67 -0.21
N LEU A 20 -1.39 6.73 -1.08
CA LEU A 20 -0.65 6.43 -2.30
C LEU A 20 -1.47 6.86 -3.49
N LEU A 21 -0.81 7.51 -4.44
CA LEU A 21 -1.45 7.94 -5.69
C LEU A 21 -0.57 7.51 -6.86
N GLY A 22 -1.19 7.14 -7.95
CA GLY A 22 -0.51 6.90 -9.20
C GLY A 22 -0.09 5.45 -9.40
N GLU A 23 1.16 5.25 -9.74
CA GLU A 23 1.68 3.93 -10.11
C GLU A 23 2.79 3.51 -9.16
N LEU A 24 2.59 2.39 -8.51
CA LEU A 24 3.62 1.84 -7.61
C LEU A 24 4.40 0.79 -8.39
N ASP A 25 5.48 1.22 -8.99
CA ASP A 25 6.32 0.40 -9.84
C ASP A 25 7.74 0.31 -9.27
N LEU A 26 8.64 -0.26 -10.04
CA LEU A 26 10.03 -0.44 -9.62
C LEU A 26 10.66 0.89 -9.20
N ALA A 27 10.40 1.96 -9.95
CA ALA A 27 10.97 3.27 -9.65
C ALA A 27 10.38 3.88 -8.38
N ALA A 28 9.10 3.61 -8.12
CA ALA A 28 8.40 4.18 -6.98
C ALA A 28 8.59 3.40 -5.68
N ALA A 29 8.90 2.11 -5.77
CA ALA A 29 9.00 1.25 -4.60
C ALA A 29 9.94 1.81 -3.50
N PRO A 30 11.12 2.32 -3.81
CA PRO A 30 11.98 2.89 -2.76
C PRO A 30 11.36 4.09 -2.06
N ARG A 31 10.54 4.85 -2.77
CA ARG A 31 9.86 6.01 -2.16
C ARG A 31 8.84 5.57 -1.13
N LEU A 32 8.13 4.48 -1.40
CA LEU A 32 7.22 3.92 -0.42
C LEU A 32 7.99 3.44 0.80
N GLN A 33 9.09 2.73 0.59
CA GLN A 33 9.91 2.23 1.67
C GLN A 33 10.44 3.37 2.53
N SER A 34 10.89 4.46 1.90
CA SER A 34 11.37 5.62 2.64
C SER A 34 10.27 6.28 3.46
N ALA A 35 9.07 6.37 2.91
CA ALA A 35 7.96 6.99 3.60
C ALA A 35 7.55 6.20 4.83
N LEU A 36 7.70 4.89 4.80
CA LEU A 36 7.31 4.03 5.91
C LEU A 36 8.41 3.85 6.94
N ALA A 37 9.65 4.16 6.57
CA ALA A 37 10.78 3.99 7.49
C ALA A 37 10.62 4.91 8.68
N GLY A 38 10.79 4.37 9.87
CA GLY A 38 10.72 5.15 11.07
C GLY A 38 9.33 5.46 11.60
N LEU A 39 8.29 4.99 10.91
CA LEU A 39 6.94 5.14 11.44
C LEU A 39 6.72 4.12 12.55
N ASP A 40 6.14 4.59 13.65
CA ASP A 40 5.76 3.74 14.77
C ASP A 40 4.24 3.67 14.82
N GLY A 41 3.74 2.48 15.06
CA GLY A 41 2.31 2.29 15.22
C GLY A 41 1.67 1.68 13.98
N ASP A 42 0.39 1.44 14.10
CA ASP A 42 -0.38 0.84 13.01
C ASP A 42 -0.45 1.81 11.84
N VAL A 43 -0.40 1.25 10.64
CA VAL A 43 -0.39 2.01 9.40
C VAL A 43 -1.56 1.58 8.53
N GLU A 44 -2.27 2.57 8.01
CA GLU A 44 -3.27 2.35 6.97
C GLU A 44 -2.71 2.90 5.67
N LEU A 45 -2.53 2.01 4.70
CA LEU A 45 -2.14 2.44 3.36
C LEU A 45 -3.40 2.69 2.55
N ASP A 46 -3.70 3.95 2.30
CA ASP A 46 -4.84 4.31 1.48
C ASP A 46 -4.48 4.11 0.03
N CYS A 47 -5.00 3.05 -0.56
CA CYS A 47 -4.68 2.65 -1.92
C CYS A 47 -5.75 3.08 -2.92
N SER A 48 -6.70 3.90 -2.49
CA SER A 48 -7.81 4.28 -3.37
C SER A 48 -7.35 5.08 -4.58
N GLY A 49 -6.25 5.78 -4.48
CA GLY A 49 -5.67 6.53 -5.60
C GLY A 49 -4.60 5.78 -6.36
N LEU A 50 -4.32 4.54 -5.99
CA LEU A 50 -3.31 3.75 -6.66
C LEU A 50 -3.93 3.08 -7.88
N GLN A 51 -3.41 3.36 -9.06
CA GLN A 51 -4.03 2.92 -10.30
C GLN A 51 -3.29 1.77 -10.96
N PHE A 52 -2.05 1.56 -10.57
CA PHE A 52 -1.24 0.51 -11.16
C PHE A 52 -0.20 0.03 -10.16
N ILE A 53 0.09 -1.25 -10.21
CA ILE A 53 1.14 -1.84 -9.40
C ILE A 53 1.78 -2.96 -10.20
N ASP A 54 3.10 -3.06 -10.16
CA ASP A 54 3.82 -4.14 -10.81
C ASP A 54 4.43 -5.09 -9.75
N ALA A 55 5.22 -6.04 -10.20
CA ALA A 55 5.82 -7.02 -9.29
C ALA A 55 6.70 -6.36 -8.24
N ALA A 56 7.42 -5.31 -8.61
CA ALA A 56 8.27 -4.59 -7.65
C ALA A 56 7.42 -3.86 -6.61
N GLY A 57 6.27 -3.31 -7.04
CA GLY A 57 5.34 -2.68 -6.12
C GLY A 57 4.71 -3.69 -5.17
N LEU A 58 4.35 -4.85 -5.68
CA LEU A 58 3.81 -5.92 -4.82
C LEU A 58 4.84 -6.35 -3.78
N ALA A 59 6.10 -6.49 -4.21
CA ALA A 59 7.17 -6.84 -3.27
C ALA A 59 7.35 -5.77 -2.20
N ALA A 60 7.23 -4.51 -2.59
CA ALA A 60 7.34 -3.40 -1.64
C ALA A 60 6.23 -3.45 -0.59
N LEU A 61 5.01 -3.78 -1.00
CA LEU A 61 3.91 -3.92 -0.04
C LEU A 61 4.15 -5.06 0.94
N LEU A 62 4.64 -6.18 0.44
CA LEU A 62 4.96 -7.32 1.30
C LEU A 62 6.07 -6.99 2.29
N GLU A 63 7.12 -6.31 1.82
CA GLU A 63 8.22 -5.91 2.70
C GLU A 63 7.75 -4.93 3.75
N ALA A 64 6.87 -4.01 3.36
CA ALA A 64 6.31 -3.05 4.31
C ALA A 64 5.52 -3.76 5.39
N GLN A 65 4.72 -4.76 5.02
CA GLN A 65 3.96 -5.52 6.00
C GLN A 65 4.87 -6.26 6.96
N LYS A 66 5.91 -6.89 6.43
CA LYS A 66 6.85 -7.62 7.27
C LYS A 66 7.57 -6.69 8.25
N ALA A 67 7.97 -5.52 7.78
CA ALA A 67 8.65 -4.55 8.63
C ALA A 67 7.74 -4.07 9.75
N CYS A 68 6.48 -3.79 9.45
CA CYS A 68 5.53 -3.39 10.48
C CYS A 68 5.32 -4.51 11.50
N ALA A 69 5.13 -5.74 11.01
CA ALA A 69 4.91 -6.88 11.89
C ALA A 69 6.09 -7.13 12.80
N ALA A 70 7.31 -6.95 12.30
CA ALA A 70 8.51 -7.11 13.10
C ALA A 70 8.56 -6.11 14.24
N GLY A 71 7.97 -4.94 14.06
CA GLY A 71 7.87 -3.93 15.13
C GLY A 71 6.65 -4.09 16.01
N GLY A 72 5.81 -5.09 15.75
CA GLY A 72 4.59 -5.30 16.53
C GLY A 72 3.40 -4.49 16.03
N TRP A 73 3.48 -3.94 14.84
CA TRP A 73 2.42 -3.08 14.30
C TRP A 73 1.69 -3.77 13.16
N ARG A 74 0.51 -3.25 12.83
CA ARG A 74 -0.26 -3.71 11.70
C ARG A 74 -0.14 -2.76 10.54
N LEU A 75 -0.11 -3.30 9.35
CA LEU A 75 -0.22 -2.53 8.12
C LEU A 75 -1.43 -3.06 7.36
N VAL A 76 -2.38 -2.18 7.07
CA VAL A 76 -3.62 -2.53 6.39
C VAL A 76 -3.71 -1.75 5.10
N LEU A 77 -3.98 -2.44 4.00
CA LEU A 77 -4.28 -1.79 2.72
C LEU A 77 -5.75 -1.42 2.73
N VAL A 78 -6.03 -0.15 2.47
CA VAL A 78 -7.39 0.35 2.51
C VAL A 78 -7.84 0.70 1.09
N ASP A 79 -8.95 0.14 0.69
CA ASP A 79 -9.64 0.45 -0.56
C ASP A 79 -8.78 0.34 -1.80
N PRO A 80 -8.12 -0.80 -2.04
CA PRO A 80 -7.43 -0.96 -3.32
C PRO A 80 -8.45 -0.85 -4.45
N GLY A 81 -8.09 -0.10 -5.48
CA GLY A 81 -8.96 0.03 -6.63
C GLY A 81 -9.14 -1.30 -7.35
N PRO A 82 -10.10 -1.39 -8.28
CA PRO A 82 -10.44 -2.68 -8.89
C PRO A 82 -9.26 -3.37 -9.56
N ALA A 83 -8.42 -2.62 -10.25
CA ALA A 83 -7.29 -3.23 -10.97
C ALA A 83 -6.26 -3.79 -9.99
N VAL A 84 -5.95 -3.04 -8.94
CA VAL A 84 -4.99 -3.49 -7.93
C VAL A 84 -5.56 -4.66 -7.14
N ASP A 85 -6.81 -4.55 -6.75
CA ASP A 85 -7.48 -5.61 -6.00
C ASP A 85 -7.51 -6.92 -6.78
N ARG A 86 -7.82 -6.81 -8.07
CA ARG A 86 -7.85 -7.99 -8.94
C ARG A 86 -6.48 -8.64 -9.02
N LEU A 87 -5.42 -7.83 -9.16
CA LEU A 87 -4.07 -8.36 -9.23
C LEU A 87 -3.69 -9.06 -7.92
N LEU A 88 -4.04 -8.44 -6.78
CA LEU A 88 -3.76 -9.05 -5.48
C LEU A 88 -4.41 -10.43 -5.37
N ARG A 89 -5.63 -10.57 -5.87
CA ARG A 89 -6.33 -11.85 -5.86
C ARG A 89 -5.68 -12.86 -6.80
N LEU A 90 -5.28 -12.40 -7.98
CA LEU A 90 -4.66 -13.28 -8.96
C LEU A 90 -3.37 -13.90 -8.46
N VAL A 91 -2.60 -13.15 -7.69
CA VAL A 91 -1.35 -13.65 -7.14
C VAL A 91 -1.50 -14.14 -5.71
N GLU A 92 -2.73 -14.19 -5.21
CA GLU A 92 -3.09 -14.72 -3.89
C GLU A 92 -2.46 -13.96 -2.72
N LEU A 93 -2.12 -12.70 -2.93
CA LEU A 93 -1.62 -11.86 -1.84
C LEU A 93 -2.73 -11.34 -0.96
N ASP A 94 -3.98 -11.43 -1.41
CA ASP A 94 -5.11 -11.05 -0.59
C ASP A 94 -5.28 -11.96 0.64
N THR A 95 -4.61 -13.11 0.66
CA THR A 95 -4.62 -14.00 1.82
C THR A 95 -3.46 -13.71 2.78
N VAL A 96 -2.48 -12.94 2.33
CA VAL A 96 -1.29 -12.62 3.12
C VAL A 96 -1.35 -11.19 3.65
N LEU A 97 -1.81 -10.27 2.82
CA LEU A 97 -1.91 -8.86 3.18
C LEU A 97 -3.25 -8.60 3.86
N LEU A 98 -3.25 -7.74 4.85
CA LEU A 98 -4.50 -7.29 5.47
C LEU A 98 -5.12 -6.25 4.55
N ILE A 99 -6.36 -6.45 4.15
CA ILE A 99 -7.05 -5.55 3.24
C ILE A 99 -8.38 -5.18 3.86
N ARG A 100 -8.64 -3.87 3.90
CA ARG A 100 -9.93 -3.37 4.36
C ARG A 100 -10.55 -2.57 3.24
N ARG A 101 -11.78 -2.91 2.92
CA ARG A 101 -12.57 -2.19 1.94
C ARG A 101 -13.63 -1.41 2.69
N ASN A 102 -13.65 -0.09 2.46
CA ASN A 102 -14.55 0.77 3.21
C ASN A 102 -15.95 0.75 2.68
N GLY A 103 -16.39 -0.46 2.35
CA GLY A 103 -17.77 -0.63 2.22
C GLY A 103 -18.46 0.01 1.10
N ARG A 104 -17.84 0.27 0.02
CA ARG A 104 -18.61 0.57 -1.01
C ARG A 104 -19.20 -0.65 -1.32
N ALA A 105 -20.35 -0.80 -1.09
CA ALA A 105 -21.07 -1.96 -1.41
C ALA A 105 -20.88 -2.19 -2.86
N SER A 106 -20.51 -3.20 -3.24
CA SER A 106 -20.28 -3.29 -4.65
C SER A 106 -21.20 -4.15 -5.35
#